data_47541eb6fa97c294266be04bcb246b01
#
_entry.id   47541eb6fa97c294266be04bcb246b01
#
_cell.length_a   1.000
_cell.length_b   1.000
_cell.length_c   1.000
_cell.angle_alpha   90.00
_cell.angle_beta   90.00
_cell.angle_gamma   90.00
#
_symmetry.space_group_name_H-M   'P 1'
#
loop_
_entity.id
_entity.type
_entity.pdbx_description
1 polymer ?
#
loop_
_entity_poly.entity_id
_entity_poly.type
_entity_poly.pdbx_seq_one_letter_code
_entity_poly.pdbx_strand_id
1 'polypeptide(L)'
;GMTETAPVVAGNGLDDNHPASVGRALPGIEVRIGDNRELQVRGPIVMQGYWKRPEDTARILSPEGWLGTGDQAEIVDGRIYIRGRIKEIIVTSTGEKVPPADLELAVTSDPLFEQAFVVGENLPFIACVAVVHPEEWQRVARGLGLDPKDAASLAHPAVLQEALARIARQTAGFARYAVPRAVHLVTEPWSIENGMMTPTLKLKRANLLARHAAAIEAMYQRPGAR
;
A
#
# COMPACT_ATOMS: atom_id res chain seq x y z
N GLY A 1 -8.53 -9.71 -9.45
CA GLY A 1 -9.92 -10.09 -9.29
C GLY A 1 -10.55 -9.57 -8.02
N MET A 2 -11.86 -9.65 -7.89
CA MET A 2 -12.63 -9.16 -6.75
C MET A 2 -13.90 -10.00 -6.59
N THR A 3 -14.52 -9.94 -5.41
CA THR A 3 -15.75 -10.72 -5.14
C THR A 3 -16.85 -10.42 -6.16
N GLU A 4 -16.98 -9.17 -6.54
CA GLU A 4 -17.98 -8.67 -7.50
C GLU A 4 -17.75 -9.15 -8.95
N THR A 5 -16.66 -9.89 -9.21
CA THR A 5 -16.30 -10.45 -10.53
C THR A 5 -16.08 -11.97 -10.53
N ALA A 6 -16.60 -12.71 -9.58
CA ALA A 6 -16.73 -14.17 -9.43
C ALA A 6 -15.46 -15.04 -9.67
N PRO A 7 -14.32 -14.83 -9.02
CA PRO A 7 -13.64 -13.61 -8.60
C PRO A 7 -12.58 -13.13 -9.61
N VAL A 8 -12.24 -13.89 -10.68
CA VAL A 8 -11.05 -13.68 -11.51
C VAL A 8 -11.38 -12.87 -12.77
N VAL A 9 -10.69 -11.75 -12.94
CA VAL A 9 -10.79 -10.87 -14.12
C VAL A 9 -9.68 -11.16 -15.11
N ALA A 10 -8.46 -11.30 -14.61
CA ALA A 10 -7.26 -11.42 -15.42
C ALA A 10 -6.26 -12.39 -14.77
N GLY A 11 -5.35 -12.91 -15.56
CA GLY A 11 -4.30 -13.79 -15.11
C GLY A 11 -3.10 -13.82 -16.05
N ASN A 12 -1.94 -14.17 -15.51
CA ASN A 12 -0.77 -14.53 -16.29
C ASN A 12 -0.88 -15.98 -16.74
N GLY A 13 -0.59 -16.28 -18.00
CA GLY A 13 -0.46 -17.62 -18.53
C GLY A 13 0.92 -18.24 -18.25
N LEU A 14 1.05 -19.55 -18.40
CA LEU A 14 2.34 -20.23 -18.21
C LEU A 14 3.40 -19.74 -19.23
N ASP A 15 2.99 -19.51 -20.47
CA ASP A 15 3.87 -19.07 -21.56
C ASP A 15 3.87 -17.55 -21.76
N ASP A 16 3.06 -16.82 -20.99
CA ASP A 16 2.88 -15.36 -21.08
C ASP A 16 2.89 -14.73 -19.68
N ASN A 17 3.86 -15.13 -18.86
CA ASN A 17 4.02 -14.63 -17.49
C ASN A 17 4.83 -13.33 -17.49
N HIS A 18 4.22 -12.27 -16.97
CA HIS A 18 4.88 -10.97 -16.75
C HIS A 18 4.67 -10.53 -15.29
N PRO A 19 5.63 -10.77 -14.40
CA PRO A 19 5.48 -10.59 -12.95
C PRO A 19 5.03 -9.20 -12.50
N ALA A 20 5.37 -8.16 -13.28
CA ALA A 20 4.95 -6.79 -12.99
C ALA A 20 3.47 -6.50 -13.36
N SER A 21 2.77 -7.43 -14.04
CA SER A 21 1.37 -7.28 -14.43
C SER A 21 0.50 -8.34 -13.76
N VAL A 22 -0.81 -8.05 -13.66
CA VAL A 22 -1.82 -9.06 -13.27
C VAL A 22 -2.28 -9.91 -14.47
N GLY A 23 -1.61 -9.78 -15.61
CA GLY A 23 -1.86 -10.54 -16.83
C GLY A 23 -2.88 -9.89 -17.77
N ARG A 24 -3.45 -10.72 -18.64
CA ARG A 24 -4.49 -10.33 -19.60
C ARG A 24 -5.88 -10.68 -19.07
N ALA A 25 -6.89 -9.94 -19.50
CA ALA A 25 -8.27 -10.29 -19.22
C ALA A 25 -8.58 -11.72 -19.70
N LEU A 26 -9.38 -12.46 -18.94
CA LEU A 26 -9.85 -13.77 -19.34
C LEU A 26 -10.75 -13.69 -20.59
N PRO A 27 -10.85 -14.77 -21.38
CA PRO A 27 -11.74 -14.80 -22.54
C PRO A 27 -13.18 -14.42 -22.19
N GLY A 28 -13.79 -13.54 -22.99
CA GLY A 28 -15.13 -13.03 -22.76
C GLY A 28 -15.26 -11.92 -21.72
N ILE A 29 -14.14 -11.47 -21.15
CA ILE A 29 -14.09 -10.33 -20.23
C ILE A 29 -13.54 -9.11 -20.96
N GLU A 30 -14.28 -8.02 -20.89
CA GLU A 30 -13.86 -6.73 -21.41
C GLU A 30 -13.29 -5.88 -20.26
N VAL A 31 -12.21 -5.17 -20.56
CA VAL A 31 -11.57 -4.24 -19.63
C VAL A 31 -11.29 -2.91 -20.31
N ARG A 32 -11.42 -1.82 -19.57
CA ARG A 32 -11.04 -0.49 -20.03
C ARG A 32 -10.53 0.36 -18.87
N ILE A 33 -9.87 1.45 -19.21
CA ILE A 33 -9.52 2.50 -18.25
C ILE A 33 -10.58 3.60 -18.34
N GLY A 34 -11.27 3.83 -17.24
CA GLY A 34 -12.25 4.90 -17.07
C GLY A 34 -11.64 6.15 -16.43
N ASP A 35 -12.52 6.99 -15.87
CA ASP A 35 -12.12 8.20 -15.15
C ASP A 35 -11.18 7.88 -13.98
N ASN A 36 -10.34 8.82 -13.59
CA ASN A 36 -9.33 8.65 -12.54
C ASN A 36 -8.39 7.45 -12.75
N ARG A 37 -8.22 7.01 -14.00
CA ARG A 37 -7.46 5.80 -14.38
C ARG A 37 -8.02 4.52 -13.75
N GLU A 38 -9.31 4.49 -13.42
CA GLU A 38 -9.97 3.33 -12.85
C GLU A 38 -10.04 2.18 -13.84
N LEU A 39 -9.64 0.99 -13.42
CA LEU A 39 -9.93 -0.24 -14.16
C LEU A 39 -11.44 -0.51 -14.09
N GLN A 40 -12.08 -0.61 -15.22
CA GLN A 40 -13.47 -1.02 -15.35
C GLN A 40 -13.55 -2.36 -16.06
N VAL A 41 -14.50 -3.19 -15.64
CA VAL A 41 -14.69 -4.56 -16.10
C VAL A 41 -16.13 -4.77 -16.56
N ARG A 42 -16.31 -5.46 -17.68
CA ARG A 42 -17.61 -5.90 -18.17
C ARG A 42 -17.55 -7.36 -18.62
N GLY A 43 -18.60 -8.12 -18.39
CA GLY A 43 -18.71 -9.51 -18.84
C GLY A 43 -19.56 -10.36 -17.91
N PRO A 44 -19.72 -11.66 -18.23
CA PRO A 44 -20.61 -12.56 -17.51
C PRO A 44 -20.22 -12.82 -16.05
N ILE A 45 -19.00 -12.48 -15.67
CA ILE A 45 -18.49 -12.62 -14.31
C ILE A 45 -18.91 -11.48 -13.37
N VAL A 46 -19.42 -10.37 -13.94
CA VAL A 46 -19.83 -9.19 -13.16
C VAL A 46 -21.11 -9.49 -12.42
N MET A 47 -21.15 -9.18 -11.13
CA MET A 47 -22.32 -9.38 -10.28
C MET A 47 -23.54 -8.62 -10.81
N GLN A 48 -24.73 -9.08 -10.45
CA GLN A 48 -25.98 -8.37 -10.75
C GLN A 48 -26.18 -7.14 -9.85
N GLY A 49 -25.56 -7.12 -8.67
CA GLY A 49 -25.62 -6.03 -7.71
C GLY A 49 -25.57 -6.51 -6.28
N TYR A 50 -25.53 -5.56 -5.36
CA TYR A 50 -25.57 -5.83 -3.92
C TYR A 50 -27.03 -6.07 -3.46
N TRP A 51 -27.23 -7.15 -2.72
CA TRP A 51 -28.56 -7.51 -2.21
C TRP A 51 -29.17 -6.40 -1.37
N LYS A 52 -30.37 -5.94 -1.77
CA LYS A 52 -31.10 -4.84 -1.12
C LYS A 52 -30.34 -3.52 -0.98
N ARG A 53 -29.32 -3.28 -1.83
CA ARG A 53 -28.51 -2.05 -1.83
C ARG A 53 -28.39 -1.47 -3.25
N PRO A 54 -29.51 -1.00 -3.83
CA PRO A 54 -29.49 -0.50 -5.22
C PRO A 54 -28.62 0.75 -5.39
N GLU A 55 -28.56 1.64 -4.41
CA GLU A 55 -27.73 2.84 -4.46
C GLU A 55 -26.24 2.52 -4.48
N ASP A 56 -25.81 1.56 -3.65
CA ASP A 56 -24.39 1.14 -3.66
C ASP A 56 -24.04 0.41 -4.96
N THR A 57 -24.97 -0.35 -5.51
CA THR A 57 -24.81 -0.99 -6.82
C THR A 57 -24.64 0.06 -7.91
N ALA A 58 -25.51 1.07 -7.97
CA ALA A 58 -25.45 2.12 -8.98
C ALA A 58 -24.17 2.98 -8.92
N ARG A 59 -23.50 3.03 -7.75
CA ARG A 59 -22.22 3.74 -7.61
C ARG A 59 -21.06 3.07 -8.33
N ILE A 60 -21.11 1.75 -8.53
CA ILE A 60 -19.98 0.99 -9.09
C ILE A 60 -20.32 0.22 -10.37
N LEU A 61 -21.60 0.00 -10.66
CA LEU A 61 -22.08 -0.71 -11.83
C LEU A 61 -22.92 0.23 -12.71
N SER A 62 -22.40 0.55 -13.89
CA SER A 62 -23.11 1.40 -14.83
C SER A 62 -24.27 0.68 -15.52
N PRO A 63 -25.26 1.41 -16.09
CA PRO A 63 -26.35 0.81 -16.87
C PRO A 63 -25.86 -0.03 -18.06
N GLU A 64 -24.70 0.28 -18.64
CA GLU A 64 -24.08 -0.45 -19.75
C GLU A 64 -23.30 -1.71 -19.28
N GLY A 65 -23.34 -2.03 -17.99
CA GLY A 65 -22.72 -3.22 -17.39
C GLY A 65 -21.22 -3.08 -17.07
N TRP A 66 -20.68 -1.86 -17.05
CA TRP A 66 -19.31 -1.62 -16.61
C TRP A 66 -19.24 -1.50 -15.09
N LEU A 67 -18.46 -2.38 -14.48
CA LEU A 67 -18.15 -2.37 -13.04
C LEU A 67 -16.85 -1.59 -12.80
N GLY A 68 -16.93 -0.54 -11.98
CA GLY A 68 -15.75 0.14 -11.44
C GLY A 68 -15.11 -0.72 -10.34
N THR A 69 -13.83 -1.03 -10.50
CA THR A 69 -13.11 -1.89 -9.54
C THR A 69 -12.61 -1.14 -8.32
N GLY A 70 -12.51 0.19 -8.39
CA GLY A 70 -11.85 1.03 -7.42
C GLY A 70 -10.32 0.93 -7.45
N ASP A 71 -9.75 0.19 -8.40
CA ASP A 71 -8.32 0.09 -8.62
C ASP A 71 -7.88 1.01 -9.76
N GLN A 72 -6.80 1.77 -9.56
CA GLN A 72 -6.12 2.44 -10.66
C GLN A 72 -5.27 1.44 -11.43
N ALA A 73 -5.31 1.52 -12.75
CA ALA A 73 -4.54 0.64 -13.61
C ALA A 73 -4.09 1.32 -14.91
N GLU A 74 -3.20 0.63 -15.60
CA GLU A 74 -2.80 0.88 -16.99
C GLU A 74 -2.98 -0.41 -17.78
N ILE A 75 -3.32 -0.27 -19.06
CA ILE A 75 -3.37 -1.39 -20.01
C ILE A 75 -2.31 -1.12 -21.07
N VAL A 76 -1.27 -1.96 -21.11
CA VAL A 76 -0.19 -1.88 -22.08
C VAL A 76 -0.10 -3.22 -22.81
N ASP A 77 -0.18 -3.20 -24.13
CA ASP A 77 -0.19 -4.40 -24.98
C ASP A 77 -1.19 -5.48 -24.53
N GLY A 78 -2.37 -5.02 -24.01
CA GLY A 78 -3.43 -5.88 -23.50
C GLY A 78 -3.15 -6.48 -22.11
N ARG A 79 -2.04 -6.17 -21.46
CA ARG A 79 -1.74 -6.54 -20.07
C ARG A 79 -2.17 -5.46 -19.11
N ILE A 80 -2.70 -5.85 -17.98
CA ILE A 80 -3.20 -4.97 -16.93
C ILE A 80 -2.13 -4.80 -15.85
N TYR A 81 -1.81 -3.54 -15.53
CA TYR A 81 -0.88 -3.16 -14.47
C TYR A 81 -1.65 -2.39 -13.41
N ILE A 82 -1.84 -2.96 -12.24
CA ILE A 82 -2.49 -2.28 -11.11
C ILE A 82 -1.50 -1.28 -10.50
N ARG A 83 -2.00 -0.06 -10.24
CA ARG A 83 -1.22 1.04 -9.66
C ARG A 83 -1.62 1.38 -8.22
N GLY A 84 -2.72 0.83 -7.73
CA GLY A 84 -3.20 1.01 -6.37
C GLY A 84 -4.71 1.22 -6.28
N ARG A 85 -5.21 1.38 -5.05
CA ARG A 85 -6.63 1.66 -4.78
C ARG A 85 -6.91 3.15 -4.86
N ILE A 86 -7.92 3.57 -5.63
CA ILE A 86 -8.30 4.99 -5.79
C ILE A 86 -8.54 5.66 -4.43
N LYS A 87 -9.24 4.97 -3.51
CA LYS A 87 -9.58 5.49 -2.17
C LYS A 87 -8.40 5.49 -1.20
N GLU A 88 -7.29 4.83 -1.54
CA GLU A 88 -6.10 4.71 -0.69
C GLU A 88 -4.94 5.57 -1.18
N ILE A 89 -5.07 6.16 -2.37
CA ILE A 89 -4.02 7.04 -2.90
C ILE A 89 -3.85 8.22 -1.97
N ILE A 90 -2.63 8.37 -1.49
CA ILE A 90 -2.22 9.50 -0.67
C ILE A 90 -2.03 10.72 -1.59
N VAL A 91 -2.70 11.82 -1.28
CA VAL A 91 -2.47 13.11 -1.95
C VAL A 91 -1.71 13.99 -0.97
N THR A 92 -0.46 14.30 -1.28
CA THR A 92 0.36 15.17 -0.43
C THR A 92 -0.13 16.62 -0.49
N SER A 93 0.32 17.47 0.43
CA SER A 93 0.00 18.91 0.41
C SER A 93 0.55 19.65 -0.83
N THR A 94 1.48 19.02 -1.55
CA THR A 94 2.03 19.50 -2.83
C THR A 94 1.26 18.96 -4.04
N GLY A 95 0.21 18.15 -3.84
CA GLY A 95 -0.64 17.59 -4.89
C GLY A 95 -0.11 16.30 -5.54
N GLU A 96 1.00 15.77 -5.06
CA GLU A 96 1.55 14.51 -5.56
C GLU A 96 0.67 13.32 -5.13
N LYS A 97 0.41 12.41 -6.08
CA LYS A 97 -0.40 11.22 -5.86
C LYS A 97 0.49 9.99 -5.68
N VAL A 98 0.41 9.38 -4.52
CA VAL A 98 1.27 8.25 -4.13
C VAL A 98 0.42 7.04 -3.76
N PRO A 99 0.48 5.93 -4.52
CA PRO A 99 -0.15 4.67 -4.13
C PRO A 99 0.67 4.05 -2.99
N PRO A 100 0.09 3.89 -1.79
CA PRO A 100 0.86 3.41 -0.63
C PRO A 100 1.21 1.93 -0.70
N ALA A 101 0.36 1.09 -1.29
CA ALA A 101 0.51 -0.37 -1.27
C ALA A 101 1.83 -0.84 -1.89
N ASP A 102 2.23 -0.27 -3.03
CA ASP A 102 3.48 -0.64 -3.71
C ASP A 102 4.71 -0.21 -2.89
N LEU A 103 4.62 0.95 -2.22
CA LEU A 103 5.69 1.41 -1.32
C LEU A 103 5.80 0.52 -0.08
N GLU A 104 4.67 0.16 0.53
CA GLU A 104 4.61 -0.73 1.69
C GLU A 104 5.22 -2.09 1.34
N LEU A 105 4.88 -2.63 0.17
CA LEU A 105 5.47 -3.87 -0.34
C LEU A 105 6.98 -3.73 -0.58
N ALA A 106 7.43 -2.63 -1.18
CA ALA A 106 8.85 -2.38 -1.41
C ALA A 106 9.62 -2.28 -0.08
N VAL A 107 9.09 -1.55 0.91
CA VAL A 107 9.71 -1.44 2.24
C VAL A 107 9.85 -2.80 2.89
N THR A 108 8.81 -3.65 2.87
CA THR A 108 8.83 -4.99 3.46
C THR A 108 9.68 -6.01 2.68
N SER A 109 10.24 -5.63 1.53
CA SER A 109 11.26 -6.43 0.84
C SER A 109 12.63 -6.39 1.52
N ASP A 110 12.89 -5.42 2.43
CA ASP A 110 14.06 -5.43 3.29
C ASP A 110 13.78 -6.27 4.54
N PRO A 111 14.67 -7.22 4.90
CA PRO A 111 14.46 -8.13 6.03
C PRO A 111 14.25 -7.45 7.38
N LEU A 112 14.65 -6.19 7.54
CA LEU A 112 14.43 -5.43 8.78
C LEU A 112 12.95 -5.17 9.03
N PHE A 113 12.12 -5.06 7.99
CA PHE A 113 10.73 -4.61 8.10
C PHE A 113 9.75 -5.76 7.87
N GLU A 114 9.01 -6.12 8.90
CA GLU A 114 7.97 -7.16 8.81
C GLU A 114 6.67 -6.59 8.25
N GLN A 115 6.32 -5.36 8.65
CA GLN A 115 5.12 -4.66 8.18
C GLN A 115 5.44 -3.17 7.99
N ALA A 116 4.78 -2.54 7.04
CA ALA A 116 4.95 -1.14 6.74
C ALA A 116 3.60 -0.44 6.52
N PHE A 117 3.49 0.78 6.99
CA PHE A 117 2.33 1.64 6.83
C PHE A 117 2.78 3.03 6.41
N VAL A 118 2.47 3.40 5.18
CA VAL A 118 2.87 4.66 4.56
C VAL A 118 1.81 5.72 4.81
N VAL A 119 2.23 6.92 5.19
CA VAL A 119 1.40 8.08 5.50
C VAL A 119 1.91 9.33 4.78
N GLY A 120 1.03 10.32 4.57
CA GLY A 120 1.40 11.56 3.87
C GLY A 120 0.20 12.36 3.36
N GLU A 121 -1.03 11.92 3.67
CA GLU A 121 -2.25 12.61 3.23
C GLU A 121 -2.29 14.04 3.75
N ASN A 122 -2.37 15.02 2.82
CA ASN A 122 -2.30 16.46 3.09
C ASN A 122 -1.02 16.92 3.82
N LEU A 123 0.05 16.12 3.80
CA LEU A 123 1.32 16.39 4.46
C LEU A 123 2.45 16.65 3.44
N PRO A 124 3.54 17.33 3.81
CA PRO A 124 4.54 17.84 2.86
C PRO A 124 5.42 16.76 2.22
N PHE A 125 5.45 15.57 2.78
CA PHE A 125 6.22 14.43 2.27
C PHE A 125 5.64 13.10 2.78
N ILE A 126 6.09 12.01 2.20
CA ILE A 126 5.73 10.66 2.62
C ILE A 126 6.59 10.22 3.82
N ALA A 127 5.95 9.65 4.83
CA ALA A 127 6.59 9.01 5.97
C ALA A 127 6.10 7.57 6.11
N CYS A 128 6.83 6.78 6.92
CA CYS A 128 6.52 5.37 7.12
C CYS A 128 6.50 5.04 8.62
N VAL A 129 5.49 4.29 9.05
CA VAL A 129 5.53 3.54 10.32
C VAL A 129 5.85 2.10 9.95
N ALA A 130 6.85 1.49 10.59
CA ALA A 130 7.26 0.14 10.25
C ALA A 130 7.45 -0.74 11.49
N VAL A 131 6.92 -1.97 11.41
CA VAL A 131 7.19 -3.02 12.39
C VAL A 131 8.51 -3.66 12.03
N VAL A 132 9.44 -3.71 12.98
CA VAL A 132 10.74 -4.36 12.76
C VAL A 132 10.68 -5.86 13.04
N HIS A 133 11.34 -6.65 12.18
CA HIS A 133 11.52 -8.08 12.41
C HIS A 133 12.41 -8.31 13.63
N PRO A 134 12.02 -9.12 14.61
CA PRO A 134 12.71 -9.22 15.90
C PRO A 134 14.19 -9.60 15.81
N GLU A 135 14.55 -10.54 14.96
CA GLU A 135 15.94 -10.99 14.80
C GLU A 135 16.81 -9.94 14.09
N GLU A 136 16.30 -9.34 13.02
CA GLU A 136 17.01 -8.29 12.29
C GLU A 136 17.17 -7.04 13.13
N TRP A 137 16.14 -6.67 13.90
CA TRP A 137 16.23 -5.57 14.86
C TRP A 137 17.36 -5.80 15.87
N GLN A 138 17.45 -6.99 16.47
CA GLN A 138 18.53 -7.31 17.41
C GLN A 138 19.92 -7.18 16.74
N ARG A 139 20.05 -7.60 15.48
CA ARG A 139 21.30 -7.49 14.72
C ARG A 139 21.69 -6.03 14.48
N VAL A 140 20.74 -5.21 14.04
CA VAL A 140 20.97 -3.78 13.79
C VAL A 140 21.30 -3.04 15.08
N ALA A 141 20.53 -3.22 16.14
CA ALA A 141 20.76 -2.54 17.42
C ALA A 141 22.15 -2.87 17.98
N ARG A 142 22.51 -4.16 18.06
CA ARG A 142 23.85 -4.60 18.54
C ARG A 142 24.98 -4.08 17.65
N GLY A 143 24.78 -4.06 16.32
CA GLY A 143 25.76 -3.51 15.39
C GLY A 143 26.04 -2.01 15.61
N LEU A 144 25.07 -1.30 16.16
CA LEU A 144 25.18 0.13 16.53
C LEU A 144 25.55 0.34 18.02
N GLY A 145 25.83 -0.74 18.76
CA GLY A 145 26.17 -0.66 20.18
C GLY A 145 25.00 -0.30 21.11
N LEU A 146 23.74 -0.58 20.66
CA LEU A 146 22.53 -0.26 21.38
C LEU A 146 21.87 -1.52 21.97
N ASP A 147 21.13 -1.37 23.07
CA ASP A 147 20.33 -2.45 23.64
C ASP A 147 19.02 -2.61 22.84
N PRO A 148 18.79 -3.77 22.19
CA PRO A 148 17.56 -4.01 21.45
C PRO A 148 16.31 -4.09 22.32
N LYS A 149 16.46 -4.26 23.64
CA LYS A 149 15.33 -4.31 24.59
C LYS A 149 14.94 -2.93 25.12
N ASP A 150 15.80 -1.93 24.96
CA ASP A 150 15.48 -0.56 25.33
C ASP A 150 14.61 0.07 24.23
N ALA A 151 13.39 0.47 24.59
CA ALA A 151 12.47 1.14 23.65
C ALA A 151 13.05 2.44 23.07
N ALA A 152 13.93 3.14 23.80
CA ALA A 152 14.60 4.34 23.32
C ALA A 152 15.54 4.05 22.14
N SER A 153 16.07 2.83 22.04
CA SER A 153 16.95 2.42 20.94
C SER A 153 16.26 2.52 19.57
N LEU A 154 14.95 2.26 19.48
CA LEU A 154 14.18 2.39 18.22
C LEU A 154 14.14 3.83 17.70
N ALA A 155 14.19 4.81 18.60
CA ALA A 155 14.17 6.24 18.24
C ALA A 155 15.57 6.84 18.10
N HIS A 156 16.64 6.04 18.31
CA HIS A 156 18.01 6.53 18.23
C HIS A 156 18.33 7.04 16.81
N PRO A 157 18.96 8.21 16.65
CA PRO A 157 19.23 8.82 15.34
C PRO A 157 19.94 7.90 14.34
N ALA A 158 20.94 7.13 14.80
CA ALA A 158 21.68 6.19 13.95
C ALA A 158 20.77 5.05 13.44
N VAL A 159 19.83 4.57 14.25
CA VAL A 159 18.84 3.54 13.86
C VAL A 159 17.89 4.09 12.81
N LEU A 160 17.36 5.30 13.03
CA LEU A 160 16.44 5.91 12.07
C LEU A 160 17.15 6.23 10.75
N GLN A 161 18.41 6.63 10.79
CA GLN A 161 19.22 6.84 9.58
C GLN A 161 19.45 5.53 8.82
N GLU A 162 19.80 4.45 9.50
CA GLU A 162 19.97 3.11 8.88
C GLU A 162 18.63 2.62 8.28
N ALA A 163 17.52 2.75 9.02
CA ALA A 163 16.20 2.37 8.54
C ALA A 163 15.81 3.16 7.28
N LEU A 164 16.00 4.49 7.26
CA LEU A 164 15.73 5.33 6.09
C LEU A 164 16.63 4.98 4.90
N ALA A 165 17.91 4.68 5.14
CA ALA A 165 18.82 4.24 4.07
C ALA A 165 18.37 2.92 3.44
N ARG A 166 17.85 1.97 4.25
CA ARG A 166 17.27 0.71 3.76
C ARG A 166 15.99 0.96 2.97
N ILE A 167 15.06 1.75 3.50
CA ILE A 167 13.83 2.15 2.79
C ILE A 167 14.19 2.79 1.45
N ALA A 168 15.12 3.74 1.41
CA ALA A 168 15.53 4.41 0.18
C ALA A 168 16.10 3.44 -0.87
N ARG A 169 16.84 2.42 -0.45
CA ARG A 169 17.33 1.36 -1.37
C ARG A 169 16.19 0.58 -2.00
N GLN A 170 15.21 0.16 -1.19
CA GLN A 170 14.07 -0.62 -1.67
C GLN A 170 13.10 0.21 -2.53
N THR A 171 13.04 1.50 -2.28
CA THR A 171 12.14 2.41 -3.01
C THR A 171 12.86 3.21 -4.11
N ALA A 172 14.08 2.85 -4.50
CA ALA A 172 14.88 3.56 -5.52
C ALA A 172 14.21 3.66 -6.90
N GLY A 173 13.30 2.72 -7.23
CA GLY A 173 12.53 2.72 -8.47
C GLY A 173 11.30 3.65 -8.47
N PHE A 174 10.96 4.24 -7.33
CA PHE A 174 9.82 5.14 -7.21
C PHE A 174 10.21 6.59 -7.49
N ALA A 175 9.19 7.41 -7.81
CA ALA A 175 9.41 8.85 -7.94
C ALA A 175 9.94 9.44 -6.62
N ARG A 176 10.86 10.40 -6.71
CA ARG A 176 11.55 10.96 -5.54
C ARG A 176 10.60 11.50 -4.45
N TYR A 177 9.45 12.07 -4.85
CA TYR A 177 8.45 12.57 -3.91
C TYR A 177 7.72 11.46 -3.15
N ALA A 178 7.72 10.22 -3.67
CA ALA A 178 7.07 9.07 -3.05
C ALA A 178 7.98 8.35 -2.03
N VAL A 179 9.29 8.58 -2.06
CA VAL A 179 10.24 7.94 -1.13
C VAL A 179 10.01 8.48 0.29
N PRO A 180 9.80 7.61 1.30
CA PRO A 180 9.63 8.04 2.69
C PRO A 180 10.85 8.82 3.21
N ARG A 181 10.59 10.00 3.80
CA ARG A 181 11.63 10.90 4.34
C ARG A 181 11.74 10.84 5.86
N ALA A 182 10.79 10.21 6.52
CA ALA A 182 10.82 9.95 7.95
C ALA A 182 10.27 8.55 8.24
N VAL A 183 10.75 7.94 9.32
CA VAL A 183 10.30 6.62 9.75
C VAL A 183 10.09 6.61 11.27
N HIS A 184 9.04 5.91 11.69
CA HIS A 184 8.79 5.52 13.08
C HIS A 184 8.81 4.00 13.15
N LEU A 185 9.66 3.46 14.03
CA LEU A 185 9.83 2.01 14.20
C LEU A 185 9.06 1.52 15.42
N VAL A 186 8.42 0.37 15.28
CA VAL A 186 7.71 -0.32 16.35
C VAL A 186 8.06 -1.81 16.35
N THR A 187 7.94 -2.46 17.51
CA THR A 187 8.22 -3.90 17.66
C THR A 187 6.94 -4.72 17.77
N GLU A 188 5.80 -4.09 18.10
CA GLU A 188 4.52 -4.80 18.21
C GLU A 188 3.93 -5.03 16.81
N PRO A 189 3.75 -6.30 16.36
CA PRO A 189 3.17 -6.58 15.06
C PRO A 189 1.69 -6.20 15.01
N TRP A 190 1.24 -5.78 13.83
CA TRP A 190 -0.18 -5.53 13.58
C TRP A 190 -0.88 -6.84 13.26
N SER A 191 -2.02 -7.07 13.90
CA SER A 191 -2.76 -8.33 13.77
C SER A 191 -4.27 -8.11 13.73
N ILE A 192 -4.99 -9.20 13.53
CA ILE A 192 -6.46 -9.22 13.60
C ILE A 192 -6.89 -8.99 15.05
N GLU A 193 -6.19 -9.60 16.00
CA GLU A 193 -6.49 -9.59 17.44
C GLU A 193 -6.37 -8.19 18.02
N ASN A 194 -5.33 -7.42 17.64
CA ASN A 194 -5.18 -6.04 18.10
C ASN A 194 -5.96 -5.03 17.25
N GLY A 195 -6.73 -5.51 16.28
CA GLY A 195 -7.63 -4.70 15.48
C GLY A 195 -6.95 -3.87 14.38
N MET A 196 -5.64 -4.08 14.12
CA MET A 196 -4.90 -3.35 13.09
C MET A 196 -5.03 -3.96 11.70
N MET A 197 -5.48 -5.23 11.61
CA MET A 197 -5.70 -5.93 10.34
C MET A 197 -7.13 -6.45 10.22
N THR A 198 -7.57 -6.64 8.96
CA THR A 198 -8.80 -7.35 8.64
C THR A 198 -8.56 -8.86 8.71
N PRO A 199 -9.64 -9.72 8.76
CA PRO A 199 -9.49 -11.17 8.66
C PRO A 199 -8.78 -11.66 7.38
N THR A 200 -8.75 -10.82 6.34
CA THR A 200 -8.01 -11.08 5.09
C THR A 200 -6.61 -10.47 5.08
N LEU A 201 -6.06 -10.17 6.24
CA LEU A 201 -4.71 -9.63 6.48
C LEU A 201 -4.43 -8.29 5.76
N LYS A 202 -5.45 -7.47 5.54
CA LYS A 202 -5.28 -6.10 5.03
C LYS A 202 -5.19 -5.11 6.18
N LEU A 203 -4.35 -4.10 6.05
CA LEU A 203 -4.19 -3.03 7.04
C LEU A 203 -5.49 -2.23 7.21
N LYS A 204 -5.91 -2.03 8.44
CA LYS A 204 -6.98 -1.08 8.80
C LYS A 204 -6.37 0.31 8.98
N ARG A 205 -6.21 1.05 7.89
CA ARG A 205 -5.50 2.34 7.84
C ARG A 205 -6.01 3.34 8.88
N ALA A 206 -7.32 3.46 9.08
CA ALA A 206 -7.89 4.37 10.08
C ALA A 206 -7.45 4.01 11.51
N ASN A 207 -7.39 2.72 11.84
CA ASN A 207 -6.96 2.26 13.16
C ASN A 207 -5.46 2.52 13.37
N LEU A 208 -4.64 2.28 12.34
CA LEU A 208 -3.19 2.55 12.37
C LEU A 208 -2.91 4.05 12.50
N LEU A 209 -3.63 4.90 11.78
CA LEU A 209 -3.52 6.36 11.92
C LEU A 209 -3.85 6.80 13.36
N ALA A 210 -4.94 6.30 13.93
CA ALA A 210 -5.33 6.64 15.30
C ALA A 210 -4.29 6.15 16.33
N ARG A 211 -3.81 4.90 16.19
CA ARG A 211 -2.83 4.31 17.11
C ARG A 211 -1.50 5.04 17.10
N HIS A 212 -1.02 5.46 15.93
CA HIS A 212 0.30 6.07 15.77
C HIS A 212 0.23 7.60 15.58
N ALA A 213 -0.91 8.25 15.88
CA ALA A 213 -1.14 9.67 15.62
C ALA A 213 -0.01 10.58 16.15
N ALA A 214 0.36 10.42 17.42
CA ALA A 214 1.41 11.23 18.06
C ALA A 214 2.79 11.01 17.40
N ALA A 215 3.12 9.77 17.06
CA ALA A 215 4.39 9.45 16.40
C ALA A 215 4.43 9.99 14.96
N ILE A 216 3.31 9.90 14.24
CA ILE A 216 3.16 10.48 12.91
C ILE A 216 3.36 11.99 12.99
N GLU A 217 2.67 12.70 13.86
CA GLU A 217 2.83 14.13 14.05
C GLU A 217 4.28 14.52 14.34
N ALA A 218 4.94 13.79 15.25
CA ALA A 218 6.34 14.03 15.62
C ALA A 218 7.31 13.88 14.43
N MET A 219 7.03 12.99 13.46
CA MET A 219 7.86 12.83 12.26
C MET A 219 7.88 14.09 11.38
N TYR A 220 6.77 14.86 11.35
CA TYR A 220 6.67 16.08 10.53
C TYR A 220 7.13 17.35 11.25
N GLN A 221 7.31 17.28 12.57
CA GLN A 221 7.81 18.41 13.39
C GLN A 221 9.35 18.45 13.50
N ARG A 222 10.05 17.38 13.08
CA ARG A 222 11.52 17.29 13.21
C ARG A 222 12.22 18.32 12.31
N PRO A 223 13.21 19.10 12.86
CA PRO A 223 14.07 19.97 12.04
C PRO A 223 14.83 19.11 11.01
N GLY A 224 14.74 19.50 9.72
CA GLY A 224 15.37 18.76 8.62
C GLY A 224 14.44 17.86 7.80
N ALA A 225 13.18 17.72 8.18
CA ALA A 225 12.15 17.01 7.41
C ALA A 225 11.53 17.84 6.25
N ARG A 226 11.96 19.12 6.07
CA ARG A 226 11.50 20.01 4.99
C ARG A 226 12.28 19.86 3.70
#